data_a749319845098ee6847f03181219ebc4
#
_entry.id   a749319845098ee6847f03181219ebc4
#
_cell.length_a   1.000
_cell.length_b   1.000
_cell.length_c   1.000
_cell.angle_alpha   90.00
_cell.angle_beta   90.00
_cell.angle_gamma   90.00
#
_symmetry.space_group_name_H-M   'P 1'
#
loop_
_entity.id
_entity.type
_entity.pdbx_description
1 polymer ?
#
loop_
_entity_poly.entity_id
_entity_poly.type
_entity_poly.pdbx_seq_one_letter_code
_entity_poly.pdbx_strand_id
1 'polypeptide(L)'
;MNRIFAISIGLASLCVSVATIQAQEKTPVAVDILADYSVATNPFSQNWEIALGIQGLSFYSNQENFRGYEQSPFKSFRNQLGISLSVGKWFTPEIGLRTKLSGFWGRSVSRQDKDYNSVKYFSLHEDVLINISNLIWNYDENRKWGVSPYIGVGMARNFSYNKTPITMNLGIVGTYRIAEKLKVYTDFGFTLCGGEFDEQPLKLTSNIINSRDRWLALEIGAILELGQNKWKHVPDMDNVEVVPWFETERELKRTRRKVRDLTQQVDFSRTQKPAEEPAPQTIIKSNSPEVSIFFEIGSSELNHRGQLENIKELVETAKKENRTIVVAGFADSQTGNEQLNERLSARRADTIVKEIMEMGIDAQQIKIVIGGGVNTLNPVPANRRVVVSLGE
;
A
#
# COMPACT_ATOMS: atom_id res chain seq x y z
N MET A 1 -21.43 -33.20 2.53
CA MET A 1 -20.19 -32.58 2.01
C MET A 1 -20.44 -31.37 1.12
N ASN A 2 -21.62 -31.15 0.53
CA ASN A 2 -21.88 -30.07 -0.44
C ASN A 2 -22.38 -28.72 0.11
N ARG A 3 -22.55 -28.58 1.44
CA ARG A 3 -23.04 -27.31 2.03
C ARG A 3 -21.92 -26.39 2.55
N ILE A 4 -20.72 -26.90 2.75
CA ILE A 4 -19.57 -26.12 3.22
C ILE A 4 -18.96 -25.28 2.07
N PHE A 5 -19.04 -25.76 0.83
CA PHE A 5 -18.53 -25.04 -0.35
C PHE A 5 -19.37 -23.80 -0.74
N ALA A 6 -20.68 -23.79 -0.43
CA ALA A 6 -21.55 -22.66 -0.75
C ALA A 6 -21.33 -21.44 0.15
N ILE A 7 -20.86 -21.64 1.39
CA ILE A 7 -20.61 -20.55 2.34
C ILE A 7 -19.28 -19.86 2.06
N SER A 8 -18.29 -20.60 1.58
CA SER A 8 -16.98 -20.05 1.19
C SER A 8 -17.07 -19.11 -0.04
N ILE A 9 -18.00 -19.37 -0.95
CA ILE A 9 -18.22 -18.55 -2.15
C ILE A 9 -18.95 -17.24 -1.80
N GLY A 10 -19.83 -17.25 -0.77
CA GLY A 10 -20.53 -16.05 -0.29
C GLY A 10 -19.61 -15.01 0.35
N LEU A 11 -18.59 -15.44 1.10
CA LEU A 11 -17.63 -14.53 1.74
C LEU A 11 -16.63 -13.94 0.73
N ALA A 12 -16.20 -14.73 -0.27
CA ALA A 12 -15.39 -14.22 -1.37
C ALA A 12 -16.13 -13.21 -2.26
N SER A 13 -17.45 -13.35 -2.39
CA SER A 13 -18.32 -12.43 -3.16
C SER A 13 -18.48 -11.07 -2.45
N LEU A 14 -18.43 -11.01 -1.12
CA LEU A 14 -18.50 -9.73 -0.39
C LEU A 14 -17.22 -8.90 -0.58
N CYS A 15 -16.05 -9.54 -0.69
CA CYS A 15 -14.79 -8.84 -0.94
C CYS A 15 -14.70 -8.29 -2.37
N VAL A 16 -15.38 -8.91 -3.34
CA VAL A 16 -15.39 -8.47 -4.76
C VAL A 16 -16.37 -7.32 -4.99
N SER A 17 -17.46 -7.24 -4.23
CA SER A 17 -18.47 -6.17 -4.40
C SER A 17 -18.01 -4.82 -3.85
N VAL A 18 -17.02 -4.76 -2.95
CA VAL A 18 -16.43 -3.51 -2.48
C VAL A 18 -15.45 -2.91 -3.51
N ALA A 19 -14.88 -3.73 -4.39
CA ALA A 19 -13.96 -3.27 -5.43
C ALA A 19 -14.64 -2.65 -6.66
N THR A 20 -15.96 -2.85 -6.84
CA THR A 20 -16.70 -2.34 -8.00
C THR A 20 -17.46 -1.04 -7.78
N ILE A 21 -17.42 -0.45 -6.56
CA ILE A 21 -18.09 0.84 -6.24
C ILE A 21 -17.24 2.07 -6.66
N GLN A 22 -16.07 1.91 -7.26
CA GLN A 22 -15.22 3.02 -7.68
C GLN A 22 -15.53 3.65 -9.05
N ALA A 23 -16.65 3.34 -9.67
CA ALA A 23 -17.03 3.93 -10.95
C ALA A 23 -18.42 4.57 -10.91
N GLN A 24 -18.61 5.59 -10.05
CA GLN A 24 -19.73 6.50 -10.20
C GLN A 24 -19.34 7.94 -9.90
N GLU A 25 -19.75 8.80 -10.81
CA GLU A 25 -19.50 10.21 -11.01
C GLU A 25 -19.38 11.06 -9.74
N LYS A 26 -18.30 11.83 -9.69
CA LYS A 26 -18.06 12.88 -8.70
C LYS A 26 -18.97 14.07 -8.98
N THR A 27 -19.94 14.30 -8.11
CA THR A 27 -20.52 15.64 -7.93
C THR A 27 -19.56 16.51 -7.12
N PRO A 28 -19.28 17.74 -7.55
CA PRO A 28 -18.33 18.61 -6.88
C PRO A 28 -19.01 19.42 -5.77
N VAL A 29 -19.25 18.81 -4.62
CA VAL A 29 -19.62 19.54 -3.41
C VAL A 29 -19.06 18.79 -2.20
N ALA A 30 -17.88 19.13 -1.77
CA ALA A 30 -17.29 18.91 -0.45
C ALA A 30 -15.74 18.97 -0.47
N VAL A 31 -15.15 19.93 -1.18
CA VAL A 31 -13.67 20.01 -1.27
C VAL A 31 -13.04 20.84 -0.16
N ASP A 32 -13.81 21.71 0.54
CA ASP A 32 -13.25 22.71 1.45
C ASP A 32 -13.04 22.29 2.90
N ILE A 33 -13.44 21.08 3.31
CA ILE A 33 -13.30 20.66 4.73
C ILE A 33 -12.28 19.53 4.92
N LEU A 34 -11.79 18.91 3.84
CA LEU A 34 -10.89 17.75 3.91
C LEU A 34 -9.46 18.01 3.40
N ALA A 35 -9.14 19.22 3.00
CA ALA A 35 -7.82 19.57 2.43
C ALA A 35 -6.66 19.39 3.42
N ASP A 36 -6.92 19.56 4.71
CA ASP A 36 -5.90 19.48 5.77
C ASP A 36 -5.51 18.03 6.15
N TYR A 37 -6.17 17.01 5.59
CA TYR A 37 -6.07 15.62 6.06
C TYR A 37 -5.75 14.60 4.97
N SER A 38 -5.42 15.01 3.76
CA SER A 38 -5.24 14.08 2.65
C SER A 38 -3.91 13.34 2.72
N VAL A 39 -3.97 12.04 2.96
CA VAL A 39 -2.85 11.13 2.73
C VAL A 39 -3.02 10.44 1.38
N ALA A 40 -1.90 10.23 0.68
CA ALA A 40 -1.91 9.47 -0.56
C ALA A 40 -2.28 8.01 -0.30
N THR A 41 -3.16 7.45 -1.11
CA THR A 41 -3.52 6.03 -1.02
C THR A 41 -2.35 5.16 -1.46
N ASN A 42 -2.04 4.16 -0.65
CA ASN A 42 -1.01 3.18 -0.99
C ASN A 42 -1.56 2.09 -1.94
N PRO A 43 -0.70 1.43 -2.74
CA PRO A 43 -1.08 0.27 -3.53
C PRO A 43 -1.71 -0.84 -2.67
N PHE A 44 -2.60 -1.66 -3.25
CA PHE A 44 -3.30 -2.73 -2.53
C PHE A 44 -2.36 -3.73 -1.84
N SER A 45 -1.17 -3.97 -2.39
CA SER A 45 -0.16 -4.87 -1.82
C SER A 45 0.50 -4.37 -0.52
N GLN A 46 0.28 -3.12 -0.14
CA GLN A 46 0.87 -2.50 1.06
C GLN A 46 -0.14 -2.45 2.22
N ASN A 47 0.35 -2.10 3.41
CA ASN A 47 -0.43 -1.92 4.64
C ASN A 47 -1.17 -3.19 5.10
N TRP A 48 -0.58 -4.34 4.88
CA TRP A 48 -1.02 -5.60 5.44
C TRP A 48 -0.35 -5.84 6.78
N GLU A 49 -1.05 -6.55 7.67
CA GLU A 49 -0.52 -6.96 8.97
C GLU A 49 -0.95 -8.38 9.31
N ILE A 50 -0.08 -9.10 10.01
CA ILE A 50 -0.38 -10.42 10.57
C ILE A 50 -0.21 -10.31 12.08
N ALA A 51 -1.18 -10.81 12.83
CA ALA A 51 -1.11 -10.80 14.28
C ALA A 51 -1.28 -12.21 14.84
N LEU A 52 -0.53 -12.48 15.92
CA LEU A 52 -0.63 -13.68 16.74
C LEU A 52 -0.84 -13.26 18.18
N GLY A 53 -1.82 -13.89 18.85
CA GLY A 53 -2.16 -13.55 20.20
C GLY A 53 -2.53 -14.75 21.07
N ILE A 54 -2.49 -14.51 22.38
CA ILE A 54 -3.02 -15.40 23.41
C ILE A 54 -4.21 -14.67 24.05
N GLN A 55 -5.34 -15.34 24.14
CA GLN A 55 -6.57 -14.77 24.68
C GLN A 55 -7.07 -15.53 25.90
N GLY A 56 -7.52 -14.77 26.89
CA GLY A 56 -8.36 -15.28 27.98
C GLY A 56 -9.82 -15.07 27.63
N LEU A 57 -10.62 -16.11 27.71
CA LEU A 57 -12.02 -16.12 27.34
C LEU A 57 -12.90 -16.41 28.54
N SER A 58 -14.01 -15.69 28.66
CA SER A 58 -15.08 -15.96 29.64
C SER A 58 -16.38 -16.15 28.89
N PHE A 59 -16.89 -17.37 28.89
CA PHE A 59 -18.13 -17.73 28.20
C PHE A 59 -19.35 -17.58 29.13
N TYR A 60 -20.45 -17.10 28.57
CA TYR A 60 -21.75 -16.95 29.22
C TYR A 60 -22.84 -17.59 28.36
N SER A 61 -23.49 -18.63 28.92
CA SER A 61 -24.64 -19.25 28.29
C SER A 61 -25.90 -18.42 28.50
N ASN A 62 -26.81 -18.48 27.53
CA ASN A 62 -28.13 -17.88 27.64
C ASN A 62 -28.97 -18.45 28.81
N GLN A 63 -28.61 -19.62 29.32
CA GLN A 63 -29.33 -20.33 30.40
C GLN A 63 -28.88 -19.93 31.83
N GLU A 64 -27.76 -19.23 31.97
CA GLU A 64 -27.16 -18.95 33.28
C GLU A 64 -28.06 -18.19 34.23
N ASN A 65 -28.82 -17.20 33.71
CA ASN A 65 -29.72 -16.40 34.54
C ASN A 65 -30.84 -17.23 35.17
N PHE A 66 -31.21 -18.35 34.53
CA PHE A 66 -32.25 -19.25 35.05
C PHE A 66 -31.71 -20.30 36.00
N ARG A 67 -30.39 -20.52 35.99
CA ARG A 67 -29.71 -21.51 36.85
C ARG A 67 -29.07 -20.88 38.08
N GLY A 68 -29.11 -19.55 38.23
CA GLY A 68 -28.51 -18.82 39.34
C GLY A 68 -26.98 -18.93 39.41
N TYR A 69 -26.32 -19.13 38.28
CA TYR A 69 -24.86 -19.23 38.25
C TYR A 69 -24.20 -17.89 38.51
N GLU A 70 -23.03 -17.97 39.12
CA GLU A 70 -22.23 -16.79 39.43
C GLU A 70 -21.73 -16.09 38.16
N GLN A 71 -22.01 -14.78 38.03
CA GLN A 71 -21.77 -14.02 36.79
C GLN A 71 -20.36 -13.44 36.67
N SER A 72 -19.51 -13.62 37.69
CA SER A 72 -18.13 -13.09 37.63
C SER A 72 -17.34 -13.66 36.43
N PRO A 73 -16.66 -12.82 35.62
CA PRO A 73 -15.85 -13.28 34.48
C PRO A 73 -14.62 -14.10 34.92
N PHE A 74 -14.22 -14.03 36.18
CA PHE A 74 -13.01 -14.71 36.68
C PHE A 74 -13.25 -16.11 37.19
N LYS A 75 -14.44 -16.65 37.06
CA LYS A 75 -14.75 -18.00 37.57
C LYS A 75 -14.16 -19.09 36.69
N SER A 76 -13.54 -20.07 37.34
CA SER A 76 -12.80 -21.15 36.65
C SER A 76 -13.67 -22.03 35.76
N PHE A 77 -14.97 -22.15 36.06
CA PHE A 77 -15.90 -22.98 35.29
C PHE A 77 -16.24 -22.35 33.90
N ARG A 78 -15.99 -21.05 33.71
CA ARG A 78 -16.25 -20.35 32.45
C ARG A 78 -14.97 -19.91 31.70
N ASN A 79 -13.84 -19.85 32.39
CA ASN A 79 -12.60 -19.30 31.82
C ASN A 79 -11.78 -20.35 31.11
N GLN A 80 -11.24 -19.94 29.97
CA GLN A 80 -10.33 -20.74 29.15
C GLN A 80 -9.30 -19.84 28.49
N LEU A 81 -8.10 -20.40 28.28
CA LEU A 81 -7.10 -19.81 27.39
C LEU A 81 -7.34 -20.28 25.95
N GLY A 82 -7.10 -19.41 25.01
CA GLY A 82 -7.14 -19.67 23.57
C GLY A 82 -6.01 -18.95 22.87
N ILE A 83 -5.88 -19.22 21.60
CA ILE A 83 -4.95 -18.52 20.72
C ILE A 83 -5.72 -17.86 19.57
N SER A 84 -5.11 -16.86 18.98
CA SER A 84 -5.67 -16.17 17.82
C SER A 84 -4.61 -15.93 16.76
N LEU A 85 -5.06 -15.95 15.53
CA LEU A 85 -4.30 -15.53 14.34
C LEU A 85 -5.18 -14.57 13.55
N SER A 86 -4.63 -13.43 13.15
CA SER A 86 -5.38 -12.52 12.28
C SER A 86 -4.53 -11.95 11.16
N VAL A 87 -5.21 -11.60 10.07
CA VAL A 87 -4.67 -10.88 8.95
C VAL A 87 -5.47 -9.60 8.80
N GLY A 88 -4.79 -8.48 8.82
CA GLY A 88 -5.39 -7.16 8.69
C GLY A 88 -4.93 -6.43 7.43
N LYS A 89 -5.77 -5.55 6.92
CA LYS A 89 -5.50 -4.64 5.81
C LYS A 89 -6.00 -3.26 6.15
N TRP A 90 -5.11 -2.29 6.16
CA TRP A 90 -5.48 -0.89 6.29
C TRP A 90 -5.65 -0.25 4.91
N PHE A 91 -6.82 0.30 4.63
CA PHE A 91 -7.14 1.00 3.37
C PHE A 91 -6.82 2.48 3.45
N THR A 92 -7.04 3.06 4.62
CA THR A 92 -6.61 4.41 5.00
C THR A 92 -5.95 4.35 6.38
N PRO A 93 -5.30 5.42 6.85
CA PRO A 93 -4.77 5.44 8.22
C PRO A 93 -5.82 5.21 9.30
N GLU A 94 -7.11 5.49 8.99
CA GLU A 94 -8.23 5.44 9.92
C GLU A 94 -9.03 4.15 9.81
N ILE A 95 -9.13 3.54 8.60
CA ILE A 95 -10.05 2.42 8.32
C ILE A 95 -9.27 1.18 7.90
N GLY A 96 -9.48 0.11 8.63
CA GLY A 96 -8.92 -1.21 8.35
C GLY A 96 -9.98 -2.31 8.37
N LEU A 97 -9.63 -3.44 7.78
CA LEU A 97 -10.37 -4.68 7.79
C LEU A 97 -9.49 -5.78 8.36
N ARG A 98 -10.04 -6.63 9.23
CA ARG A 98 -9.32 -7.73 9.87
C ARG A 98 -10.11 -9.01 9.82
N THR A 99 -9.51 -10.05 9.24
CA THR A 99 -9.96 -11.44 9.36
C THR A 99 -9.28 -12.08 10.55
N LYS A 100 -10.04 -12.58 11.52
CA LYS A 100 -9.51 -13.17 12.75
C LYS A 100 -10.03 -14.58 12.96
N LEU A 101 -9.11 -15.53 13.14
CA LEU A 101 -9.36 -16.90 13.55
C LEU A 101 -8.91 -17.06 14.99
N SER A 102 -9.79 -17.55 15.86
CA SER A 102 -9.49 -17.69 17.28
C SER A 102 -10.19 -18.90 17.91
N GLY A 103 -9.77 -19.26 19.11
CA GLY A 103 -10.41 -20.32 19.88
C GLY A 103 -9.52 -21.51 20.12
N PHE A 104 -9.93 -22.68 19.62
CA PHE A 104 -9.45 -24.06 19.74
C PHE A 104 -9.84 -24.76 21.03
N TRP A 105 -9.76 -24.12 22.17
CA TRP A 105 -10.23 -24.62 23.46
C TRP A 105 -11.15 -23.58 24.09
N GLY A 106 -12.30 -24.06 24.60
CA GLY A 106 -13.30 -23.23 25.23
C GLY A 106 -13.99 -23.96 26.38
N ARG A 107 -14.89 -23.24 27.04
CA ARG A 107 -15.80 -23.78 28.01
C ARG A 107 -17.22 -23.37 27.68
N SER A 108 -18.13 -24.32 27.72
CA SER A 108 -19.55 -24.01 27.85
C SER A 108 -19.88 -23.79 29.34
N VAL A 109 -21.05 -23.29 29.63
CA VAL A 109 -21.51 -23.11 31.03
C VAL A 109 -22.74 -23.93 31.26
N SER A 110 -22.64 -25.24 31.00
CA SER A 110 -23.73 -26.17 31.28
C SER A 110 -23.82 -26.56 32.77
N ARG A 111 -22.70 -26.51 33.48
CA ARG A 111 -22.55 -26.82 34.91
C ARG A 111 -21.55 -25.88 35.55
N GLN A 112 -21.63 -25.71 36.89
CA GLN A 112 -20.56 -25.06 37.67
C GLN A 112 -19.34 -25.97 37.86
N ASP A 113 -19.45 -27.24 37.47
CA ASP A 113 -18.37 -28.20 37.51
C ASP A 113 -17.45 -27.97 36.28
N LYS A 114 -16.20 -27.68 36.57
CA LYS A 114 -15.17 -27.34 35.63
C LYS A 114 -14.88 -28.42 34.57
N ASP A 115 -14.93 -29.69 34.99
CA ASP A 115 -14.46 -30.81 34.16
C ASP A 115 -15.43 -31.18 33.02
N TYR A 116 -16.71 -30.82 33.19
CA TYR A 116 -17.77 -31.11 32.20
C TYR A 116 -18.06 -29.97 31.20
N ASN A 117 -17.38 -28.86 31.33
CA ASN A 117 -17.64 -27.68 30.50
C ASN A 117 -16.67 -27.51 29.31
N SER A 118 -15.69 -28.39 29.17
CA SER A 118 -14.68 -28.26 28.12
C SER A 118 -15.27 -28.50 26.71
N VAL A 119 -15.02 -27.59 25.80
CA VAL A 119 -15.42 -27.69 24.38
C VAL A 119 -14.26 -27.39 23.46
N LYS A 120 -14.29 -27.99 22.26
CA LYS A 120 -13.38 -27.66 21.16
C LYS A 120 -14.14 -26.83 20.13
N TYR A 121 -13.61 -25.67 19.79
CA TYR A 121 -14.24 -24.78 18.83
C TYR A 121 -13.21 -23.92 18.11
N PHE A 122 -13.63 -23.27 17.02
CA PHE A 122 -12.98 -22.08 16.49
C PHE A 122 -14.03 -21.01 16.21
N SER A 123 -13.59 -19.77 16.20
CA SER A 123 -14.34 -18.61 15.72
C SER A 123 -13.57 -17.95 14.59
N LEU A 124 -14.26 -17.70 13.49
CA LEU A 124 -13.76 -16.95 12.35
C LEU A 124 -14.66 -15.75 12.13
N HIS A 125 -14.07 -14.56 12.13
CA HIS A 125 -14.84 -13.33 11.93
C HIS A 125 -14.07 -12.29 11.14
N GLU A 126 -14.82 -11.39 10.53
CA GLU A 126 -14.34 -10.25 9.78
C GLU A 126 -14.74 -8.98 10.52
N ASP A 127 -13.76 -8.15 10.86
CA ASP A 127 -13.93 -6.94 11.65
C ASP A 127 -13.56 -5.69 10.83
N VAL A 128 -14.39 -4.68 10.90
CA VAL A 128 -14.05 -3.32 10.47
C VAL A 128 -13.44 -2.58 11.65
N LEU A 129 -12.21 -2.10 11.50
CA LEU A 129 -11.50 -1.33 12.52
C LEU A 129 -11.51 0.16 12.14
N ILE A 130 -11.70 1.00 13.13
CA ILE A 130 -11.62 2.46 13.00
C ILE A 130 -10.53 2.97 13.94
N ASN A 131 -9.41 3.42 13.41
CA ASN A 131 -8.33 3.99 14.22
C ASN A 131 -8.71 5.39 14.68
N ILE A 132 -9.31 5.49 15.87
CA ILE A 132 -9.74 6.77 16.43
C ILE A 132 -8.56 7.68 16.79
N SER A 133 -7.37 7.12 17.02
CA SER A 133 -6.18 7.93 17.29
C SER A 133 -5.77 8.74 16.05
N ASN A 134 -5.86 8.13 14.86
CA ASN A 134 -5.60 8.84 13.61
C ASN A 134 -6.78 9.74 13.20
N LEU A 135 -8.01 9.34 13.55
CA LEU A 135 -9.19 10.15 13.24
C LEU A 135 -9.24 11.46 14.03
N ILE A 136 -8.83 11.45 15.32
CA ILE A 136 -8.91 12.62 16.21
C ILE A 136 -7.64 13.50 16.11
N TRP A 137 -6.46 12.89 16.01
CA TRP A 137 -5.17 13.58 16.07
C TRP A 137 -4.39 13.50 14.76
N ASN A 138 -5.05 13.23 13.64
CA ASN A 138 -4.46 13.03 12.32
C ASN A 138 -3.43 11.90 12.28
N TYR A 139 -3.05 11.47 11.08
CA TYR A 139 -1.99 10.49 10.90
C TYR A 139 -0.62 11.10 11.22
N ASP A 140 0.12 10.45 12.10
CA ASP A 140 1.51 10.76 12.42
C ASP A 140 2.33 9.46 12.37
N GLU A 141 3.33 9.42 11.48
CA GLU A 141 4.19 8.23 11.32
C GLU A 141 5.03 7.90 12.56
N ASN A 142 5.29 8.90 13.43
CA ASN A 142 6.07 8.76 14.66
C ASN A 142 5.22 8.32 15.86
N ARG A 143 3.89 8.32 15.72
CA ARG A 143 3.00 7.88 16.79
C ARG A 143 3.21 6.41 17.09
N LYS A 144 3.55 6.11 18.36
CA LYS A 144 3.83 4.75 18.81
C LYS A 144 2.58 4.01 19.26
N TRP A 145 1.54 4.70 19.68
CA TRP A 145 0.31 4.10 20.19
C TRP A 145 -0.87 4.35 19.27
N GLY A 146 -1.81 3.42 19.28
CA GLY A 146 -3.04 3.52 18.52
C GLY A 146 -4.18 2.82 19.24
N VAL A 147 -5.40 3.36 19.10
CA VAL A 147 -6.62 2.77 19.63
C VAL A 147 -7.63 2.63 18.50
N SER A 148 -8.13 1.41 18.33
CA SER A 148 -9.03 1.07 17.23
C SER A 148 -10.21 0.25 17.76
N PRO A 149 -11.38 0.86 18.01
CA PRO A 149 -12.61 0.11 18.14
C PRO A 149 -12.92 -0.64 16.85
N TYR A 150 -13.64 -1.73 16.98
CA TYR A 150 -14.10 -2.54 15.86
C TYR A 150 -15.48 -3.11 16.06
N ILE A 151 -16.13 -3.40 14.96
CA ILE A 151 -17.35 -4.20 14.87
C ILE A 151 -17.17 -5.22 13.75
N GLY A 152 -17.68 -6.41 13.95
CA GLY A 152 -17.53 -7.50 12.99
C GLY A 152 -18.64 -8.52 13.05
N VAL A 153 -18.65 -9.37 12.04
CA VAL A 153 -19.55 -10.52 11.92
C VAL A 153 -18.74 -11.76 11.59
N GLY A 154 -19.24 -12.91 12.00
CA GLY A 154 -18.54 -14.14 11.74
C GLY A 154 -19.34 -15.38 12.08
N MET A 155 -18.61 -16.48 12.31
CA MET A 155 -19.19 -17.74 12.72
C MET A 155 -18.30 -18.42 13.76
N ALA A 156 -18.89 -19.17 14.65
CA ALA A 156 -18.18 -20.05 15.57
C ALA A 156 -18.56 -21.51 15.27
N ARG A 157 -17.56 -22.38 15.18
CA ARG A 157 -17.79 -23.81 15.01
C ARG A 157 -17.45 -24.55 16.29
N ASN A 158 -18.46 -25.06 16.98
CA ASN A 158 -18.29 -25.95 18.12
C ASN A 158 -18.30 -27.40 17.66
N PHE A 159 -17.15 -28.06 17.79
CA PHE A 159 -16.99 -29.47 17.39
C PHE A 159 -17.59 -30.44 18.42
N SER A 160 -17.62 -30.04 19.71
CA SER A 160 -18.14 -30.91 20.77
C SER A 160 -19.65 -31.11 20.64
N TYR A 161 -20.38 -30.09 20.18
CA TYR A 161 -21.85 -30.14 20.05
C TYR A 161 -22.31 -30.06 18.58
N ASN A 162 -21.38 -30.07 17.64
CA ASN A 162 -21.69 -30.01 16.20
C ASN A 162 -22.56 -28.81 15.79
N LYS A 163 -22.32 -27.64 16.38
CA LYS A 163 -23.06 -26.39 16.13
C LYS A 163 -22.21 -25.37 15.38
N THR A 164 -22.86 -24.54 14.56
CA THR A 164 -22.17 -23.48 13.80
C THR A 164 -23.01 -22.20 13.82
N PRO A 165 -23.13 -21.51 14.95
CA PRO A 165 -23.86 -20.27 15.04
C PRO A 165 -23.10 -19.11 14.37
N ILE A 166 -23.87 -18.11 13.93
CA ILE A 166 -23.35 -16.81 13.48
C ILE A 166 -22.97 -16.00 14.72
N THR A 167 -21.88 -15.23 14.61
CA THR A 167 -21.38 -14.35 15.67
C THR A 167 -21.40 -12.90 15.23
N MET A 168 -21.62 -12.01 16.18
CA MET A 168 -21.44 -10.58 16.06
C MET A 168 -20.40 -10.15 17.10
N ASN A 169 -19.38 -9.44 16.64
CA ASN A 169 -18.21 -9.08 17.45
C ASN A 169 -18.12 -7.57 17.57
N LEU A 170 -17.73 -7.09 18.73
CA LEU A 170 -17.37 -5.71 18.96
C LEU A 170 -16.26 -5.64 20.00
N GLY A 171 -15.41 -4.63 19.90
CA GLY A 171 -14.32 -4.48 20.86
C GLY A 171 -13.42 -3.30 20.56
N ILE A 172 -12.30 -3.28 21.27
CA ILE A 172 -11.29 -2.21 21.17
C ILE A 172 -9.91 -2.86 21.18
N VAL A 173 -9.11 -2.49 20.18
CA VAL A 173 -7.69 -2.87 20.08
C VAL A 173 -6.84 -1.67 20.44
N GLY A 174 -5.97 -1.84 21.44
CA GLY A 174 -4.87 -0.92 21.74
C GLY A 174 -3.58 -1.46 21.16
N THR A 175 -2.83 -0.65 20.44
CA THR A 175 -1.54 -1.04 19.83
C THR A 175 -0.41 -0.15 20.31
N TYR A 176 0.79 -0.73 20.44
CA TYR A 176 2.01 0.02 20.75
C TYR A 176 3.15 -0.47 19.86
N ARG A 177 3.78 0.44 19.09
CA ARG A 177 4.89 0.15 18.20
C ARG A 177 6.20 0.04 18.98
N ILE A 178 6.81 -1.14 18.95
CA ILE A 178 8.10 -1.42 19.61
C ILE A 178 9.27 -1.40 18.63
N ALA A 179 9.02 -1.68 17.36
CA ALA A 179 10.01 -1.60 16.28
C ALA A 179 9.33 -1.12 14.98
N GLU A 180 10.11 -0.87 13.93
CA GLU A 180 9.62 -0.32 12.68
C GLU A 180 8.44 -1.11 12.08
N LYS A 181 8.49 -2.44 12.17
CA LYS A 181 7.48 -3.37 11.65
C LYS A 181 6.79 -4.22 12.70
N LEU A 182 7.07 -3.97 13.99
CA LEU A 182 6.56 -4.79 15.07
C LEU A 182 5.79 -3.94 16.08
N LYS A 183 4.53 -4.33 16.33
CA LYS A 183 3.68 -3.77 17.37
C LYS A 183 3.30 -4.85 18.37
N VAL A 184 3.13 -4.49 19.61
CA VAL A 184 2.37 -5.27 20.59
C VAL A 184 0.96 -4.73 20.66
N TYR A 185 0.00 -5.59 20.97
CA TYR A 185 -1.38 -5.17 21.11
C TYR A 185 -2.08 -5.83 22.29
N THR A 186 -3.13 -5.18 22.72
CA THR A 186 -4.15 -5.73 23.62
C THR A 186 -5.52 -5.54 22.96
N ASP A 187 -6.35 -6.57 22.99
CA ASP A 187 -7.69 -6.57 22.39
C ASP A 187 -8.70 -6.97 23.45
N PHE A 188 -9.66 -6.08 23.75
CA PHE A 188 -10.80 -6.38 24.58
C PHE A 188 -12.03 -6.56 23.69
N GLY A 189 -12.48 -7.79 23.56
CA GLY A 189 -13.56 -8.20 22.67
C GLY A 189 -14.79 -8.71 23.42
N PHE A 190 -15.96 -8.41 22.85
CA PHE A 190 -17.24 -8.97 23.23
C PHE A 190 -17.88 -9.61 22.01
N THR A 191 -18.30 -10.86 22.13
CA THR A 191 -18.96 -11.62 21.06
C THR A 191 -20.34 -12.05 21.50
N LEU A 192 -21.33 -11.75 20.67
CA LEU A 192 -22.67 -12.34 20.74
C LEU A 192 -22.75 -13.50 19.76
N CYS A 193 -23.24 -14.62 20.22
CA CYS A 193 -23.39 -15.83 19.44
C CYS A 193 -24.88 -16.05 19.13
N GLY A 194 -25.21 -16.17 17.86
CA GLY A 194 -26.56 -16.45 17.41
C GLY A 194 -26.84 -17.93 17.47
N GLY A 195 -27.61 -18.38 18.45
CA GLY A 195 -28.04 -19.76 18.52
C GLY A 195 -27.44 -20.56 19.67
N GLU A 196 -27.47 -21.85 19.54
CA GLU A 196 -27.19 -22.81 20.62
C GLU A 196 -25.73 -23.26 20.56
N PHE A 197 -24.78 -22.39 20.88
CA PHE A 197 -23.36 -22.75 20.85
C PHE A 197 -23.03 -23.87 21.84
N ASP A 198 -23.69 -23.89 23.01
CA ASP A 198 -23.50 -24.87 24.08
C ASP A 198 -24.57 -25.97 24.13
N GLU A 199 -25.32 -26.15 22.99
CA GLU A 199 -26.41 -27.14 22.87
C GLU A 199 -27.62 -26.88 23.77
N GLN A 200 -27.66 -25.80 24.53
CA GLN A 200 -28.81 -25.47 25.34
C GLN A 200 -29.90 -24.79 24.49
N PRO A 201 -31.17 -25.09 24.72
CA PRO A 201 -32.26 -24.50 23.95
C PRO A 201 -32.31 -22.99 24.16
N LEU A 202 -32.59 -22.27 23.09
CA LEU A 202 -32.72 -20.82 23.11
C LEU A 202 -33.91 -20.41 23.98
N LYS A 203 -33.66 -19.70 25.07
CA LYS A 203 -34.71 -19.04 25.88
C LYS A 203 -34.76 -17.57 25.52
N LEU A 204 -35.85 -17.15 24.87
CA LEU A 204 -36.10 -15.75 24.61
C LEU A 204 -36.47 -15.02 25.89
N THR A 205 -35.76 -13.97 26.19
CA THR A 205 -36.08 -13.00 27.25
C THR A 205 -36.35 -11.64 26.61
N SER A 206 -36.89 -10.71 27.37
CA SER A 206 -37.07 -9.31 26.92
C SER A 206 -35.75 -8.60 26.60
N ASN A 207 -34.64 -9.15 27.08
CA ASN A 207 -33.30 -8.61 26.80
C ASN A 207 -32.58 -9.51 25.79
N ILE A 208 -32.33 -8.94 24.59
CA ILE A 208 -31.68 -9.64 23.46
C ILE A 208 -30.29 -10.18 23.85
N ILE A 209 -29.53 -9.44 24.64
CA ILE A 209 -28.18 -9.84 25.08
C ILE A 209 -28.25 -11.09 25.98
N ASN A 210 -29.19 -11.12 26.88
CA ASN A 210 -29.39 -12.25 27.79
C ASN A 210 -30.04 -13.49 27.14
N SER A 211 -30.63 -13.30 25.96
CA SER A 211 -31.21 -14.39 25.16
C SER A 211 -30.19 -15.12 24.31
N ARG A 212 -28.92 -14.66 24.28
CA ARG A 212 -27.88 -15.18 23.42
C ARG A 212 -26.68 -15.67 24.21
N ASP A 213 -25.98 -16.68 23.66
CA ASP A 213 -24.67 -17.05 24.14
C ASP A 213 -23.69 -15.92 23.84
N ARG A 214 -22.76 -15.67 24.74
CA ARG A 214 -21.80 -14.58 24.61
C ARG A 214 -20.49 -14.89 25.30
N TRP A 215 -19.42 -14.25 24.87
CA TRP A 215 -18.15 -14.30 25.58
C TRP A 215 -17.43 -12.97 25.57
N LEU A 216 -16.69 -12.78 26.64
CA LEU A 216 -15.69 -11.72 26.77
C LEU A 216 -14.32 -12.32 26.47
N ALA A 217 -13.52 -11.60 25.72
CA ALA A 217 -12.15 -11.95 25.41
C ALA A 217 -11.21 -10.81 25.82
N LEU A 218 -10.14 -11.15 26.49
CA LEU A 218 -8.99 -10.27 26.68
C LEU A 218 -7.78 -10.95 26.04
N GLU A 219 -7.16 -10.28 25.08
CA GLU A 219 -6.08 -10.82 24.29
C GLU A 219 -4.86 -9.92 24.35
N ILE A 220 -3.69 -10.53 24.33
CA ILE A 220 -2.39 -9.87 24.22
C ILE A 220 -1.60 -10.59 23.13
N GLY A 221 -0.93 -9.83 22.27
CA GLY A 221 -0.17 -10.42 21.19
C GLY A 221 0.76 -9.45 20.49
N ALA A 222 1.28 -9.91 19.35
CA ALA A 222 2.17 -9.16 18.49
C ALA A 222 1.61 -9.05 17.07
N ILE A 223 1.82 -7.91 16.46
CA ILE A 223 1.45 -7.60 15.06
C ILE A 223 2.74 -7.39 14.29
N LEU A 224 2.90 -8.12 13.19
CA LEU A 224 3.93 -7.91 12.19
C LEU A 224 3.34 -7.16 11.00
N GLU A 225 3.84 -5.98 10.72
CA GLU A 225 3.45 -5.18 9.57
C GLU A 225 4.20 -5.65 8.32
N LEU A 226 3.47 -5.85 7.22
CA LEU A 226 4.00 -6.34 5.95
C LEU A 226 4.06 -5.22 4.92
N GLY A 227 5.16 -5.19 4.17
CA GLY A 227 5.37 -4.19 3.14
C GLY A 227 5.68 -2.80 3.69
N GLN A 228 5.26 -1.77 2.98
CA GLN A 228 5.39 -0.38 3.37
C GLN A 228 4.12 0.04 4.13
N ASN A 229 4.27 0.52 5.37
CA ASN A 229 3.14 0.82 6.25
C ASN A 229 3.01 2.32 6.54
N LYS A 230 3.88 3.12 5.94
CA LYS A 230 3.85 4.58 6.09
C LYS A 230 2.97 5.18 5.01
N TRP A 231 2.14 6.11 5.40
CA TRP A 231 1.31 6.90 4.50
C TRP A 231 2.03 8.21 4.20
N LYS A 232 2.04 8.61 2.93
CA LYS A 232 2.62 9.89 2.54
C LYS A 232 1.57 10.97 2.66
N HIS A 233 1.89 12.06 3.36
CA HIS A 233 1.07 13.26 3.30
C HIS A 233 1.06 13.80 1.86
N VAL A 234 -0.10 14.17 1.37
CA VAL A 234 -0.19 14.96 0.14
C VAL A 234 0.30 16.37 0.51
N PRO A 235 1.27 16.95 -0.21
CA PRO A 235 1.71 18.31 0.06
C PRO A 235 0.51 19.27 0.01
N ASP A 236 0.49 20.22 0.92
CA ASP A 236 -0.52 21.26 0.99
C ASP A 236 -0.75 21.90 -0.37
N MET A 237 -1.97 21.79 -0.88
CA MET A 237 -2.32 22.29 -2.22
C MET A 237 -2.56 23.79 -2.25
N ASP A 238 -2.31 24.50 -1.16
CA ASP A 238 -2.52 25.96 -1.05
C ASP A 238 -1.64 26.78 -2.02
N ASN A 239 -0.61 26.16 -2.61
CA ASN A 239 0.25 26.79 -3.62
C ASN A 239 0.21 26.07 -4.98
N VAL A 240 -0.67 25.11 -5.19
CA VAL A 240 -0.86 24.48 -6.49
C VAL A 240 -2.02 25.17 -7.19
N GLU A 241 -1.70 25.96 -8.22
CA GLU A 241 -2.70 26.49 -9.14
C GLU A 241 -3.51 25.34 -9.71
N VAL A 242 -4.70 25.12 -9.18
CA VAL A 242 -5.60 24.02 -9.61
C VAL A 242 -6.09 24.36 -11.01
N VAL A 243 -5.33 23.97 -12.03
CA VAL A 243 -5.82 24.05 -13.40
C VAL A 243 -6.96 23.02 -13.53
N PRO A 244 -8.19 23.44 -13.82
CA PRO A 244 -9.32 22.55 -13.96
C PRO A 244 -8.99 21.44 -14.95
N TRP A 245 -9.26 20.17 -14.63
CA TRP A 245 -8.92 19.00 -15.44
C TRP A 245 -9.39 19.10 -16.90
N PHE A 246 -10.49 19.80 -17.15
CA PHE A 246 -11.02 20.05 -18.50
C PHE A 246 -10.18 21.04 -19.30
N GLU A 247 -9.45 21.97 -18.65
CA GLU A 247 -8.48 22.84 -19.32
C GLU A 247 -7.23 22.07 -19.69
N THR A 248 -6.73 21.23 -18.77
CA THR A 248 -5.61 20.31 -19.03
C THR A 248 -5.96 19.33 -20.16
N GLU A 249 -7.19 18.81 -20.20
CA GLU A 249 -7.65 17.93 -21.27
C GLU A 249 -7.78 18.66 -22.60
N ARG A 250 -8.24 19.94 -22.60
CA ARG A 250 -8.28 20.79 -23.81
C ARG A 250 -6.87 21.09 -24.32
N GLU A 251 -5.94 21.43 -23.45
CA GLU A 251 -4.54 21.64 -23.81
C GLU A 251 -3.88 20.36 -24.34
N LEU A 252 -4.12 19.24 -23.70
CA LEU A 252 -3.65 17.94 -24.17
C LEU A 252 -4.20 17.59 -25.56
N LYS A 253 -5.49 17.85 -25.79
CA LYS A 253 -6.11 17.66 -27.13
C LYS A 253 -5.51 18.63 -28.17
N ARG A 254 -5.25 19.89 -27.81
CA ARG A 254 -4.60 20.87 -28.69
C ARG A 254 -3.17 20.44 -29.01
N THR A 255 -2.41 20.02 -28.02
CA THR A 255 -1.02 19.57 -28.19
C THR A 255 -0.96 18.31 -29.05
N ARG A 256 -1.86 17.32 -28.80
CA ARG A 256 -1.97 16.11 -29.64
C ARG A 256 -2.33 16.43 -31.10
N ARG A 257 -3.19 17.42 -31.36
CA ARG A 257 -3.47 17.90 -32.74
C ARG A 257 -2.24 18.52 -33.35
N LYS A 258 -1.56 19.41 -32.63
CA LYS A 258 -0.34 20.07 -33.08
C LYS A 258 0.77 19.06 -33.42
N VAL A 259 0.96 18.05 -32.58
CA VAL A 259 1.92 16.95 -32.82
C VAL A 259 1.52 16.18 -34.07
N ARG A 260 0.25 15.83 -34.25
CA ARG A 260 -0.23 15.13 -35.47
C ARG A 260 0.01 15.95 -36.75
N ASP A 261 -0.33 17.23 -36.69
CA ASP A 261 -0.15 18.12 -37.85
C ASP A 261 1.34 18.28 -38.21
N LEU A 262 2.20 18.41 -37.19
CA LEU A 262 3.66 18.44 -37.41
C LEU A 262 4.20 17.11 -37.95
N THR A 263 3.70 15.98 -37.44
CA THR A 263 4.07 14.65 -37.94
C THR A 263 3.67 14.50 -39.41
N GLN A 264 2.45 14.92 -39.78
CA GLN A 264 2.01 14.91 -41.20
C GLN A 264 2.86 15.83 -42.07
N GLN A 265 3.27 17.00 -41.57
CA GLN A 265 4.17 17.90 -42.32
C GLN A 265 5.56 17.29 -42.50
N VAL A 266 6.09 16.60 -41.49
CA VAL A 266 7.37 15.89 -41.59
C VAL A 266 7.27 14.73 -42.58
N ASP A 267 6.20 13.94 -42.53
CA ASP A 267 5.99 12.82 -43.43
C ASP A 267 5.78 13.31 -44.87
N PHE A 268 5.06 14.43 -45.07
CA PHE A 268 4.92 15.07 -46.38
C PHE A 268 6.25 15.60 -46.93
N SER A 269 7.07 16.19 -46.04
CA SER A 269 8.40 16.67 -46.42
C SER A 269 9.37 15.52 -46.73
N ARG A 270 9.23 14.37 -46.07
CA ARG A 270 9.99 13.15 -46.37
C ARG A 270 9.60 12.51 -47.71
N THR A 271 8.31 12.58 -48.06
CA THR A 271 7.82 12.01 -49.33
C THR A 271 8.17 12.85 -50.55
N GLN A 272 8.51 14.14 -50.36
CA GLN A 272 8.94 15.01 -51.48
C GLN A 272 10.46 15.02 -51.75
N LYS A 273 11.26 14.41 -50.87
CA LYS A 273 12.70 14.27 -51.09
C LYS A 273 12.96 12.90 -51.71
N PRO A 274 13.62 12.84 -52.90
CA PRO A 274 14.03 11.57 -53.47
C PRO A 274 14.89 10.84 -52.44
N ALA A 275 14.70 9.51 -52.35
CA ALA A 275 15.43 8.66 -51.41
C ALA A 275 16.94 8.78 -51.68
N GLU A 276 17.62 9.64 -50.93
CA GLU A 276 19.03 9.49 -50.67
C GLU A 276 19.18 8.34 -49.69
N GLU A 277 19.90 7.30 -50.07
CA GLU A 277 20.33 6.23 -49.16
C GLU A 277 20.88 6.84 -47.87
N PRO A 278 20.51 6.30 -46.68
CA PRO A 278 21.10 6.79 -45.47
C PRO A 278 22.61 6.58 -45.55
N ALA A 279 23.34 7.69 -45.68
CA ALA A 279 24.77 7.68 -45.50
C ALA A 279 25.08 6.98 -44.18
N PRO A 280 26.08 6.09 -44.14
CA PRO A 280 26.45 5.43 -42.90
C PRO A 280 26.71 6.50 -41.86
N GLN A 281 26.03 6.40 -40.72
CA GLN A 281 26.27 7.27 -39.58
C GLN A 281 27.74 7.09 -39.21
N THR A 282 28.55 8.00 -39.66
CA THR A 282 29.93 8.09 -39.22
C THR A 282 29.90 8.38 -37.73
N ILE A 283 30.23 7.39 -36.93
CA ILE A 283 30.61 7.59 -35.55
C ILE A 283 31.82 8.52 -35.64
N ILE A 284 31.57 9.82 -35.44
CA ILE A 284 32.64 10.80 -35.27
C ILE A 284 33.33 10.37 -33.98
N LYS A 285 34.43 9.63 -34.12
CA LYS A 285 35.41 9.50 -33.04
C LYS A 285 36.03 10.88 -32.88
N SER A 286 35.40 11.73 -32.08
CA SER A 286 36.04 12.92 -31.60
C SER A 286 37.18 12.50 -30.69
N ASN A 287 38.37 12.97 -30.91
CA ASN A 287 39.50 12.79 -30.00
C ASN A 287 39.36 13.59 -28.69
N SER A 288 38.16 14.05 -28.38
CA SER A 288 37.85 14.78 -27.16
C SER A 288 37.62 13.81 -26.02
N PRO A 289 38.09 14.09 -24.82
CA PRO A 289 37.87 13.24 -23.66
C PRO A 289 36.35 13.08 -23.41
N GLU A 290 35.91 11.83 -23.27
CA GLU A 290 34.54 11.49 -22.95
C GLU A 290 34.49 10.94 -21.51
N VAL A 291 33.57 11.45 -20.72
CA VAL A 291 33.35 10.99 -19.34
C VAL A 291 31.99 10.34 -19.23
N SER A 292 31.94 9.11 -18.71
CA SER A 292 30.69 8.37 -18.44
C SER A 292 30.31 8.44 -16.97
N ILE A 293 29.04 8.75 -16.72
CA ILE A 293 28.42 8.75 -15.40
C ILE A 293 27.34 7.68 -15.38
N PHE A 294 27.41 6.74 -14.43
CA PHE A 294 26.56 5.56 -14.39
C PHE A 294 25.39 5.71 -13.44
N PHE A 295 24.27 5.05 -13.75
CA PHE A 295 23.02 5.09 -13.00
C PHE A 295 22.53 3.70 -12.65
N GLU A 296 21.81 3.60 -11.55
CA GLU A 296 21.12 2.38 -11.13
C GLU A 296 19.95 2.06 -12.08
N ILE A 297 19.52 0.80 -12.03
CA ILE A 297 18.38 0.33 -12.81
C ILE A 297 17.12 1.11 -12.45
N GLY A 298 16.40 1.60 -13.45
CA GLY A 298 15.17 2.37 -13.28
C GLY A 298 15.34 3.76 -12.64
N SER A 299 16.57 4.16 -12.26
CA SER A 299 16.87 5.45 -11.63
C SER A 299 17.44 6.47 -12.59
N SER A 300 17.12 7.73 -12.35
CA SER A 300 17.75 8.93 -12.92
C SER A 300 18.43 9.78 -11.84
N GLU A 301 18.49 9.31 -10.60
CA GLU A 301 19.16 9.98 -9.48
C GLU A 301 20.62 9.55 -9.39
N LEU A 302 21.49 10.48 -9.01
CA LEU A 302 22.92 10.24 -8.79
C LEU A 302 23.16 9.65 -7.40
N ASN A 303 23.30 8.33 -7.30
CA ASN A 303 23.59 7.66 -6.04
C ASN A 303 25.02 7.91 -5.55
N HIS A 304 25.95 8.28 -6.44
CA HIS A 304 27.35 8.54 -6.12
C HIS A 304 27.79 9.88 -6.71
N ARG A 305 27.63 10.97 -5.95
CA ARG A 305 28.06 12.32 -6.35
C ARG A 305 29.57 12.44 -6.64
N GLY A 306 30.38 11.51 -6.15
CA GLY A 306 31.80 11.45 -6.47
C GLY A 306 32.08 11.25 -7.97
N GLN A 307 31.14 10.73 -8.76
CA GLN A 307 31.29 10.63 -10.21
C GLN A 307 31.35 12.01 -10.91
N LEU A 308 30.78 13.06 -10.26
CA LEU A 308 30.81 14.43 -10.80
C LEU A 308 32.21 15.04 -10.79
N GLU A 309 33.11 14.55 -9.95
CA GLU A 309 34.52 15.00 -9.97
C GLU A 309 35.16 14.75 -11.33
N ASN A 310 34.79 13.64 -12.00
CA ASN A 310 35.35 13.26 -13.28
C ASN A 310 34.98 14.23 -14.42
N ILE A 311 33.89 14.99 -14.28
CA ILE A 311 33.46 15.98 -15.31
C ILE A 311 33.94 17.40 -15.00
N LYS A 312 34.48 17.69 -13.82
CA LYS A 312 34.93 19.04 -13.44
C LYS A 312 35.99 19.58 -14.40
N GLU A 313 37.00 18.80 -14.72
CA GLU A 313 38.08 19.18 -15.63
C GLU A 313 37.55 19.48 -17.02
N LEU A 314 36.57 18.66 -17.49
CA LEU A 314 35.92 18.87 -18.78
C LEU A 314 35.08 20.16 -18.76
N VAL A 315 34.36 20.45 -17.71
CA VAL A 315 33.59 21.69 -17.51
C VAL A 315 34.50 22.91 -17.46
N GLU A 316 35.62 22.83 -16.73
CA GLU A 316 36.62 23.93 -16.71
C GLU A 316 37.24 24.19 -18.06
N THR A 317 37.54 23.14 -18.81
CA THR A 317 38.05 23.25 -20.17
C THR A 317 37.04 23.92 -21.10
N ALA A 318 35.75 23.50 -21.00
CA ALA A 318 34.68 24.11 -21.76
C ALA A 318 34.54 25.62 -21.50
N LYS A 319 34.69 26.04 -20.22
CA LYS A 319 34.67 27.47 -19.84
C LYS A 319 35.83 28.24 -20.40
N LYS A 320 37.06 27.70 -20.31
CA LYS A 320 38.28 28.37 -20.79
C LYS A 320 38.27 28.53 -22.30
N GLU A 321 37.81 27.52 -23.00
CA GLU A 321 37.83 27.47 -24.46
C GLU A 321 36.53 27.95 -25.11
N ASN A 322 35.53 28.34 -24.33
CA ASN A 322 34.19 28.72 -24.75
C ASN A 322 33.54 27.67 -25.68
N ARG A 323 33.71 26.39 -25.36
CA ARG A 323 33.20 25.25 -26.12
C ARG A 323 31.87 24.75 -25.60
N THR A 324 31.10 24.13 -26.48
CA THR A 324 29.85 23.44 -26.12
C THR A 324 30.15 22.15 -25.37
N ILE A 325 29.26 21.80 -24.40
CA ILE A 325 29.25 20.51 -23.76
C ILE A 325 28.11 19.67 -24.33
N VAL A 326 28.42 18.46 -24.76
CA VAL A 326 27.43 17.50 -25.23
C VAL A 326 27.14 16.50 -24.11
N VAL A 327 25.87 16.37 -23.74
CA VAL A 327 25.37 15.45 -22.70
C VAL A 327 24.47 14.41 -23.35
N ALA A 328 24.94 13.18 -23.48
CA ALA A 328 24.23 12.08 -24.12
C ALA A 328 23.72 11.08 -23.09
N GLY A 329 22.40 10.97 -22.94
CA GLY A 329 21.77 10.03 -22.00
C GLY A 329 21.42 8.68 -22.62
N PHE A 330 21.67 7.59 -21.90
CA PHE A 330 21.41 6.22 -22.35
C PHE A 330 20.71 5.39 -21.25
N ALA A 331 19.90 4.42 -21.68
CA ALA A 331 19.34 3.35 -20.86
C ALA A 331 19.74 1.99 -21.45
N ASP A 332 19.66 0.93 -20.64
CA ASP A 332 19.87 -0.41 -21.20
C ASP A 332 18.59 -0.90 -21.91
N SER A 333 18.75 -1.53 -23.08
CA SER A 333 17.64 -2.03 -23.88
C SER A 333 17.11 -3.41 -23.43
N GLN A 334 17.77 -4.06 -22.47
CA GLN A 334 17.36 -5.37 -21.96
C GLN A 334 16.30 -5.24 -20.86
N THR A 335 16.12 -4.05 -20.29
CA THR A 335 15.10 -3.78 -19.30
C THR A 335 14.15 -2.67 -19.76
N GLY A 336 12.86 -2.83 -19.47
CA GLY A 336 11.84 -1.87 -19.89
C GLY A 336 11.41 -2.02 -21.35
N ASN A 337 10.74 -0.98 -21.87
CA ASN A 337 10.37 -0.86 -23.27
C ASN A 337 11.00 0.41 -23.88
N GLU A 338 10.92 0.55 -25.21
CA GLU A 338 11.52 1.65 -25.96
C GLU A 338 11.12 3.03 -25.39
N GLN A 339 9.82 3.26 -25.16
CA GLN A 339 9.30 4.53 -24.63
C GLN A 339 9.78 4.82 -23.20
N LEU A 340 9.89 3.81 -22.35
CA LEU A 340 10.40 3.96 -20.98
C LEU A 340 11.89 4.27 -21.00
N ASN A 341 12.64 3.59 -21.86
CA ASN A 341 14.08 3.79 -21.99
C ASN A 341 14.43 5.17 -22.58
N GLU A 342 13.64 5.65 -23.54
CA GLU A 342 13.76 7.00 -24.05
C GLU A 342 13.53 8.06 -22.96
N ARG A 343 12.44 7.92 -22.19
CA ARG A 343 12.15 8.83 -21.05
C ARG A 343 13.22 8.76 -19.96
N LEU A 344 13.73 7.56 -19.67
CA LEU A 344 14.75 7.36 -18.63
C LEU A 344 16.09 7.96 -19.05
N SER A 345 16.48 7.79 -20.32
CA SER A 345 17.70 8.39 -20.87
C SER A 345 17.63 9.92 -20.86
N ALA A 346 16.47 10.51 -21.21
CA ALA A 346 16.22 11.94 -21.12
C ALA A 346 16.36 12.47 -19.68
N ARG A 347 15.71 11.84 -18.71
CA ARG A 347 15.81 12.27 -17.29
C ARG A 347 17.22 12.17 -16.74
N ARG A 348 18.00 11.17 -17.14
CA ARG A 348 19.41 11.02 -16.75
C ARG A 348 20.24 12.16 -17.31
N ALA A 349 20.04 12.50 -18.60
CA ALA A 349 20.70 13.65 -19.22
C ALA A 349 20.35 14.95 -18.48
N ASP A 350 19.06 15.19 -18.19
CA ASP A 350 18.59 16.38 -17.46
C ASP A 350 19.22 16.49 -16.06
N THR A 351 19.41 15.36 -15.35
CA THR A 351 20.08 15.35 -14.05
C THR A 351 21.51 15.87 -14.16
N ILE A 352 22.27 15.40 -15.16
CA ILE A 352 23.66 15.83 -15.37
C ILE A 352 23.74 17.26 -15.88
N VAL A 353 22.80 17.68 -16.73
CA VAL A 353 22.70 19.06 -17.19
C VAL A 353 22.55 20.04 -16.03
N LYS A 354 21.69 19.74 -15.06
CA LYS A 354 21.51 20.57 -13.87
C LYS A 354 22.82 20.71 -13.08
N GLU A 355 23.52 19.61 -12.85
CA GLU A 355 24.80 19.62 -12.13
C GLU A 355 25.87 20.45 -12.90
N ILE A 356 25.92 20.35 -14.24
CA ILE A 356 26.82 21.15 -15.09
C ILE A 356 26.46 22.64 -15.02
N MET A 357 25.16 22.98 -15.02
CA MET A 357 24.73 24.37 -14.88
C MET A 357 25.08 24.93 -13.48
N GLU A 358 24.94 24.12 -12.43
CA GLU A 358 25.40 24.49 -11.07
C GLU A 358 26.91 24.72 -11.00
N MET A 359 27.68 24.03 -11.84
CA MET A 359 29.11 24.31 -12.02
C MET A 359 29.39 25.59 -12.83
N GLY A 360 28.36 26.29 -13.31
CA GLY A 360 28.46 27.62 -13.95
C GLY A 360 28.64 27.62 -15.47
N ILE A 361 28.14 26.64 -16.17
CA ILE A 361 27.98 26.63 -17.63
C ILE A 361 26.60 27.17 -18.00
N ASP A 362 26.52 28.03 -19.02
CA ASP A 362 25.25 28.52 -19.54
C ASP A 362 24.50 27.40 -20.28
N ALA A 363 23.16 27.38 -20.09
CA ALA A 363 22.29 26.41 -20.77
C ALA A 363 22.46 26.42 -22.32
N GLN A 364 22.78 27.56 -22.89
CA GLN A 364 23.02 27.71 -24.36
C GLN A 364 24.29 27.00 -24.83
N GLN A 365 25.22 26.71 -23.90
CA GLN A 365 26.46 25.99 -24.20
C GLN A 365 26.29 24.47 -24.00
N ILE A 366 25.09 23.97 -23.62
CA ILE A 366 24.83 22.55 -23.37
C ILE A 366 23.95 21.99 -24.49
N LYS A 367 24.44 20.94 -25.17
CA LYS A 367 23.69 20.19 -26.18
C LYS A 367 23.29 18.83 -25.59
N ILE A 368 21.99 18.57 -25.57
CA ILE A 368 21.44 17.31 -25.03
C ILE A 368 21.21 16.35 -26.20
N VAL A 369 21.61 15.08 -26.01
CA VAL A 369 21.36 13.98 -26.95
C VAL A 369 20.66 12.84 -26.15
N ILE A 370 19.53 12.37 -26.67
CA ILE A 370 18.78 11.27 -26.06
C ILE A 370 19.05 10.01 -26.89
N GLY A 371 19.82 9.10 -26.33
CA GLY A 371 20.23 7.85 -26.99
C GLY A 371 19.25 6.68 -26.75
N GLY A 372 18.25 6.85 -25.89
CA GLY A 372 17.26 5.80 -25.62
C GLY A 372 17.85 4.53 -25.03
N GLY A 373 17.23 3.39 -25.36
CA GLY A 373 17.69 2.07 -24.95
C GLY A 373 18.79 1.55 -25.87
N VAL A 374 19.97 1.26 -25.31
CA VAL A 374 21.14 0.74 -26.05
C VAL A 374 21.67 -0.56 -25.42
N ASN A 375 22.36 -1.36 -26.25
CA ASN A 375 23.07 -2.57 -25.81
C ASN A 375 24.47 -2.59 -26.46
N THR A 376 25.21 -1.50 -26.28
CA THR A 376 26.53 -1.29 -26.94
C THR A 376 27.69 -1.72 -26.06
N LEU A 377 27.47 -1.83 -24.74
CA LEU A 377 28.51 -2.19 -23.78
C LEU A 377 28.15 -3.45 -23.00
N ASN A 378 29.19 -4.19 -22.62
CA ASN A 378 29.10 -5.33 -21.74
C ASN A 378 29.98 -5.08 -20.50
N PRO A 379 29.49 -5.29 -19.27
CA PRO A 379 28.20 -5.86 -18.89
C PRO A 379 27.01 -4.89 -19.11
N VAL A 380 25.79 -5.43 -19.20
CA VAL A 380 24.54 -4.68 -19.45
C VAL A 380 24.38 -3.41 -18.61
N PRO A 381 24.70 -3.41 -17.30
CA PRO A 381 24.67 -2.20 -16.46
C PRO A 381 25.48 -1.02 -16.99
N ALA A 382 26.53 -1.26 -17.78
CA ALA A 382 27.34 -0.21 -18.38
C ALA A 382 26.60 0.65 -19.42
N ASN A 383 25.45 0.18 -19.90
CA ASN A 383 24.59 0.94 -20.81
C ASN A 383 23.70 1.95 -20.09
N ARG A 384 23.60 1.89 -18.76
CA ARG A 384 22.85 2.85 -17.94
C ARG A 384 23.72 4.03 -17.56
N ARG A 385 23.98 4.91 -18.52
CA ARG A 385 24.96 6.00 -18.34
C ARG A 385 24.53 7.30 -19.02
N VAL A 386 25.20 8.36 -18.63
CA VAL A 386 25.29 9.62 -19.39
C VAL A 386 26.72 9.82 -19.78
N VAL A 387 26.94 10.13 -21.04
CA VAL A 387 28.27 10.49 -21.60
C VAL A 387 28.32 11.99 -21.73
N VAL A 388 29.37 12.60 -21.19
CA VAL A 388 29.65 14.04 -21.28
C VAL A 388 30.92 14.21 -22.07
N SER A 389 30.88 15.03 -23.12
CA SER A 389 32.00 15.31 -24.00
C SER A 389 32.04 16.79 -24.41
N LEU A 390 33.19 17.26 -24.87
CA LEU A 390 33.29 18.58 -25.46
C LEU A 390 32.81 18.54 -26.91
N GLY A 391 31.88 19.44 -27.25
CA GLY A 391 31.49 19.70 -28.64
C GLY A 391 32.51 20.57 -29.35
N GLU A 392 32.34 20.70 -30.66
CA GLU A 392 33.11 21.63 -31.48
C GLU A 392 32.72 23.08 -31.23
#